data_6e281e1f6472074a400c5ab280158f0e
#
_entry.id   6e281e1f6472074a400c5ab280158f0e
#
_cell.length_a   1.000
_cell.length_b   1.000
_cell.length_c   1.000
_cell.angle_alpha   90.00
_cell.angle_beta   90.00
_cell.angle_gamma   90.00
#
_symmetry.space_group_name_H-M   'P 1'
#
loop_
_entity.id
_entity.type
_entity.pdbx_description
1 polymer ?
#
loop_
_entity_poly.entity_id
_entity_poly.type
_entity_poly.pdbx_seq_one_letter_code
_entity_poly.pdbx_strand_id
1 'polypeptide(L)'
;MRWRPSRSIQVEDRRGAGGGGGLGGMRMGGLGGGGIPLPVGGGIGGIVIFVIIIVVMNLMGGSGTVPSGGLQGGKGGVIASLSPDDDPGQFVNTVTVDVQAYWDAKLAESDKDYPETVTVLFTDATQSGCGAASSQTGPFYCPADQKVYLDTAFFDELSSRFGAPGDFAQAYVIAHEYGHHVQDFLGYMAQGQSGGNEASIRLELQADCFAGMWANSVWKSPDQSDVESITEADVQEAINAAEAVGDDRIQEQSTGSINQDTWTHGSAEQRAKWFNVGFRQGSLQACDTFAAQSV
;
A
#
# COMPACT_ATOMS: atom_id res chain seq x y z
N MET A 1 -7.87 1.77 18.26
CA MET A 1 -8.95 2.70 17.80
C MET A 1 -10.32 2.07 17.94
N ARG A 2 -11.42 2.83 17.78
CA ARG A 2 -12.79 2.28 17.67
C ARG A 2 -13.34 2.56 16.29
N TRP A 3 -14.02 1.57 15.72
CA TRP A 3 -14.61 1.64 14.41
C TRP A 3 -15.91 0.82 14.36
N ARG A 4 -16.73 1.06 13.36
CA ARG A 4 -17.94 0.26 13.06
C ARG A 4 -17.93 -0.15 11.59
N PRO A 5 -18.45 -1.34 11.24
CA PRO A 5 -18.52 -1.76 9.85
C PRO A 5 -19.28 -0.74 8.99
N SER A 6 -18.61 -0.30 7.90
CA SER A 6 -19.25 0.60 6.94
C SER A 6 -20.36 -0.13 6.17
N ARG A 7 -21.41 0.62 5.83
CA ARG A 7 -22.51 0.11 4.99
C ARG A 7 -22.19 0.09 3.51
N SER A 8 -21.26 0.94 3.09
CA SER A 8 -20.74 0.96 1.73
C SER A 8 -19.64 -0.09 1.59
N ILE A 9 -19.54 -0.71 0.40
CA ILE A 9 -18.47 -1.67 0.11
C ILE A 9 -17.61 -1.10 -1.01
N GLN A 10 -16.32 -0.85 -0.71
CA GLN A 10 -15.32 -0.36 -1.64
C GLN A 10 -14.10 -1.28 -1.69
N VAL A 11 -14.33 -2.56 -1.36
CA VAL A 11 -13.33 -3.63 -1.38
C VAL A 11 -13.72 -4.69 -2.41
N GLU A 12 -12.78 -5.07 -3.27
CA GLU A 12 -12.85 -6.22 -4.15
C GLU A 12 -12.13 -7.38 -3.47
N ASP A 13 -12.88 -8.32 -2.89
CA ASP A 13 -12.30 -9.47 -2.19
C ASP A 13 -11.93 -10.59 -3.16
N ARG A 14 -10.64 -10.85 -3.30
CA ARG A 14 -10.08 -11.96 -4.10
C ARG A 14 -9.45 -13.04 -3.22
N ARG A 15 -9.60 -12.96 -1.90
CA ARG A 15 -9.09 -13.98 -0.98
C ARG A 15 -9.76 -15.31 -1.28
N GLY A 16 -9.01 -16.40 -1.36
CA GLY A 16 -9.52 -17.73 -1.69
C GLY A 16 -9.80 -17.99 -3.18
N ALA A 17 -9.66 -17.00 -4.06
CA ALA A 17 -9.85 -17.20 -5.50
C ALA A 17 -8.77 -18.09 -6.17
N GLY A 18 -7.66 -18.35 -5.49
CA GLY A 18 -6.55 -19.19 -5.98
C GLY A 18 -6.68 -20.69 -5.70
N GLY A 19 -7.69 -21.13 -4.95
CA GLY A 19 -7.81 -22.52 -4.46
C GLY A 19 -8.71 -23.48 -5.28
N GLY A 20 -9.29 -23.05 -6.38
CA GLY A 20 -10.30 -23.79 -7.15
C GLY A 20 -9.82 -24.54 -8.39
N GLY A 21 -8.61 -25.08 -8.42
CA GLY A 21 -8.12 -25.96 -9.48
C GLY A 21 -8.35 -27.44 -9.17
N GLY A 22 -9.58 -27.95 -9.43
CA GLY A 22 -9.94 -29.35 -9.24
C GLY A 22 -8.99 -30.29 -10.00
N LEU A 23 -8.50 -31.30 -9.31
CA LEU A 23 -7.80 -32.48 -9.85
C LEU A 23 -8.70 -33.22 -10.86
N GLY A 24 -8.67 -32.80 -12.10
CA GLY A 24 -9.12 -33.59 -13.25
C GLY A 24 -7.88 -34.08 -14.00
N GLY A 25 -7.52 -35.33 -13.80
CA GLY A 25 -6.36 -35.92 -14.40
C GLY A 25 -6.41 -35.91 -15.94
N MET A 26 -5.28 -35.52 -16.57
CA MET A 26 -4.91 -36.01 -17.87
C MET A 26 -3.39 -36.17 -17.98
N ARG A 27 -3.03 -37.38 -18.35
CA ARG A 27 -1.68 -37.83 -18.62
C ARG A 27 -1.13 -37.27 -19.94
N MET A 28 0.19 -37.10 -19.96
CA MET A 28 1.12 -37.44 -21.04
C MET A 28 1.40 -36.44 -22.17
N GLY A 29 2.68 -36.26 -22.38
CA GLY A 29 3.26 -35.86 -23.66
C GLY A 29 4.43 -34.88 -23.51
N GLY A 30 5.65 -35.39 -23.53
CA GLY A 30 6.87 -34.62 -23.51
C GLY A 30 7.20 -33.97 -24.86
N LEU A 31 8.29 -33.22 -24.84
CA LEU A 31 9.16 -32.75 -25.94
C LEU A 31 9.21 -31.23 -26.18
N GLY A 32 10.43 -30.71 -26.07
CA GLY A 32 10.93 -29.70 -26.98
C GLY A 32 11.21 -28.33 -26.37
N GLY A 33 12.48 -28.07 -26.14
CA GLY A 33 13.02 -26.76 -25.76
C GLY A 33 12.82 -25.71 -26.85
N GLY A 34 12.70 -24.47 -26.41
CA GLY A 34 12.66 -23.29 -27.25
C GLY A 34 12.70 -22.07 -26.38
N GLY A 35 13.88 -21.48 -26.21
CA GLY A 35 14.04 -20.20 -25.49
C GLY A 35 13.37 -19.09 -26.28
N ILE A 36 12.50 -18.35 -25.61
CA ILE A 36 11.89 -17.13 -26.14
C ILE A 36 12.58 -15.94 -25.45
N PRO A 37 13.13 -14.97 -26.20
CA PRO A 37 13.69 -13.76 -25.61
C PRO A 37 12.57 -12.89 -25.06
N LEU A 38 12.69 -12.50 -23.79
CA LEU A 38 11.81 -11.53 -23.15
C LEU A 38 12.13 -10.13 -23.70
N PRO A 39 11.13 -9.39 -24.17
CA PRO A 39 11.32 -7.97 -24.44
C PRO A 39 11.37 -7.20 -23.10
N VAL A 40 12.55 -6.68 -22.80
CA VAL A 40 12.71 -5.67 -21.73
C VAL A 40 12.15 -4.36 -22.28
N GLY A 41 10.88 -4.13 -22.00
CA GLY A 41 10.22 -2.86 -22.25
C GLY A 41 9.86 -2.23 -20.90
N GLY A 42 10.75 -1.39 -20.38
CA GLY A 42 10.61 -0.78 -19.07
C GLY A 42 9.53 0.29 -19.02
N GLY A 43 8.65 0.15 -18.08
CA GLY A 43 7.89 1.23 -17.48
C GLY A 43 8.27 1.30 -15.99
N ILE A 44 8.89 2.39 -15.58
CA ILE A 44 9.54 2.56 -14.27
C ILE A 44 8.54 2.70 -13.10
N GLY A 45 7.24 2.61 -13.36
CA GLY A 45 6.17 2.88 -12.39
C GLY A 45 5.86 1.77 -11.37
N GLY A 46 6.47 0.57 -11.49
CA GLY A 46 6.24 -0.55 -10.56
C GLY A 46 7.45 -0.89 -9.69
N ILE A 47 8.49 -0.06 -9.69
CA ILE A 47 9.82 -0.44 -9.15
C ILE A 47 9.99 -0.08 -7.68
N VAL A 48 9.22 0.86 -7.14
CA VAL A 48 9.52 1.48 -5.85
C VAL A 48 9.30 0.51 -4.67
N ILE A 49 8.28 -0.32 -4.73
CA ILE A 49 8.04 -1.35 -3.68
C ILE A 49 8.86 -2.63 -3.95
N PHE A 50 9.14 -2.95 -5.21
CA PHE A 50 9.91 -4.14 -5.59
C PHE A 50 11.36 -4.16 -5.07
N VAL A 51 11.95 -3.01 -4.78
CA VAL A 51 13.37 -2.93 -4.38
C VAL A 51 13.60 -3.45 -2.97
N ILE A 52 12.69 -3.23 -2.03
CA ILE A 52 12.83 -3.77 -0.66
C ILE A 52 12.88 -5.31 -0.69
N ILE A 53 12.06 -5.92 -1.51
CA ILE A 53 11.92 -7.38 -1.60
C ILE A 53 13.10 -8.02 -2.31
N ILE A 54 13.60 -7.42 -3.39
CA ILE A 54 14.76 -7.95 -4.13
C ILE A 54 16.03 -7.90 -3.27
N VAL A 55 16.22 -6.85 -2.48
CA VAL A 55 17.39 -6.76 -1.58
C VAL A 55 17.33 -7.85 -0.50
N VAL A 56 16.16 -8.09 0.10
CA VAL A 56 15.98 -9.15 1.10
C VAL A 56 16.15 -10.54 0.50
N MET A 57 15.62 -10.79 -0.71
CA MET A 57 15.76 -12.09 -1.38
C MET A 57 17.18 -12.41 -1.87
N ASN A 58 17.92 -11.43 -2.39
CA ASN A 58 19.32 -11.65 -2.81
C ASN A 58 20.25 -11.93 -1.64
N LEU A 59 19.95 -11.43 -0.46
CA LEU A 59 20.77 -11.63 0.74
C LEU A 59 20.45 -12.94 1.50
N MET A 60 19.26 -13.51 1.32
CA MET A 60 18.89 -14.79 1.94
C MET A 60 19.23 -16.02 1.09
N GLY A 61 19.89 -15.88 -0.06
CA GLY A 61 20.45 -17.00 -0.81
C GLY A 61 19.45 -18.00 -1.39
N GLY A 62 18.20 -17.60 -1.62
CA GLY A 62 17.15 -18.46 -2.12
C GLY A 62 16.93 -18.33 -3.62
N SER A 63 17.57 -19.21 -4.44
CA SER A 63 17.20 -19.40 -5.85
C SER A 63 15.84 -20.12 -5.94
N GLY A 64 14.76 -19.39 -5.75
CA GLY A 64 13.42 -19.89 -5.96
C GLY A 64 12.96 -19.62 -7.41
N THR A 65 12.98 -20.63 -8.26
CA THR A 65 12.32 -20.61 -9.57
C THR A 65 10.81 -20.48 -9.37
N VAL A 66 10.24 -19.32 -9.73
CA VAL A 66 8.78 -19.12 -9.78
C VAL A 66 8.18 -19.95 -10.93
N PRO A 67 7.20 -20.81 -10.68
CA PRO A 67 6.52 -21.53 -11.75
C PRO A 67 5.66 -20.56 -12.55
N SER A 68 5.91 -20.42 -13.84
CA SER A 68 5.04 -19.70 -14.78
C SER A 68 3.75 -20.49 -15.01
N GLY A 69 2.80 -20.32 -14.11
CA GLY A 69 1.41 -20.75 -14.34
C GLY A 69 0.66 -19.61 -15.03
N GLY A 70 0.30 -19.81 -16.31
CA GLY A 70 -0.51 -18.86 -17.06
C GLY A 70 -1.90 -18.70 -16.41
N LEU A 71 -2.16 -17.56 -15.81
CA LEU A 71 -3.48 -17.18 -15.33
C LEU A 71 -4.25 -16.53 -16.46
N GLN A 72 -5.28 -17.19 -16.94
CA GLN A 72 -6.25 -16.61 -17.87
C GLN A 72 -7.04 -15.52 -17.15
N GLY A 73 -7.03 -14.30 -17.74
CA GLY A 73 -7.75 -13.15 -17.25
C GLY A 73 -9.25 -13.42 -17.07
N GLY A 74 -9.67 -13.50 -15.82
CA GLY A 74 -11.08 -13.52 -15.44
C GLY A 74 -11.71 -12.17 -15.69
N LYS A 75 -12.70 -12.12 -16.57
CA LYS A 75 -13.56 -10.94 -16.79
C LYS A 75 -14.44 -10.71 -15.58
N GLY A 76 -14.40 -9.50 -15.05
CA GLY A 76 -15.40 -8.99 -14.11
C GLY A 76 -15.22 -9.53 -12.69
N GLY A 77 -14.44 -8.84 -11.87
CA GLY A 77 -14.43 -9.07 -10.42
C GLY A 77 -15.84 -8.80 -9.88
N VAL A 78 -16.48 -9.85 -9.36
CA VAL A 78 -17.67 -9.70 -8.52
C VAL A 78 -17.18 -9.00 -7.27
N ILE A 79 -17.77 -7.84 -6.94
CA ILE A 79 -17.62 -7.28 -5.60
C ILE A 79 -18.23 -8.32 -4.66
N ALA A 80 -17.40 -9.21 -4.13
CA ALA A 80 -17.87 -10.19 -3.17
C ALA A 80 -18.29 -9.43 -1.92
N SER A 81 -19.52 -9.66 -1.46
CA SER A 81 -19.99 -9.12 -0.20
C SER A 81 -19.11 -9.70 0.91
N LEU A 82 -18.43 -8.83 1.64
CA LEU A 82 -17.68 -9.23 2.84
C LEU A 82 -18.64 -9.89 3.83
N SER A 83 -18.23 -11.02 4.42
CA SER A 83 -19.01 -11.63 5.47
C SER A 83 -19.12 -10.69 6.68
N PRO A 84 -20.28 -10.60 7.34
CA PRO A 84 -20.40 -9.84 8.58
C PRO A 84 -19.43 -10.32 9.69
N ASP A 85 -18.99 -11.57 9.62
CA ASP A 85 -18.07 -12.20 10.59
C ASP A 85 -16.59 -12.11 10.15
N ASP A 86 -16.29 -11.42 9.05
CA ASP A 86 -14.94 -11.25 8.52
C ASP A 86 -14.32 -9.94 9.05
N ASP A 87 -13.87 -9.96 10.29
CA ASP A 87 -13.28 -8.81 10.95
C ASP A 87 -12.16 -8.11 10.15
N PRO A 88 -11.13 -8.81 9.59
CA PRO A 88 -10.10 -8.14 8.81
C PRO A 88 -10.62 -7.49 7.52
N GLY A 89 -11.53 -8.15 6.81
CA GLY A 89 -12.12 -7.59 5.60
C GLY A 89 -13.03 -6.41 5.90
N GLN A 90 -13.84 -6.49 6.95
CA GLN A 90 -14.70 -5.39 7.41
C GLN A 90 -13.88 -4.19 7.88
N PHE A 91 -12.78 -4.45 8.58
CA PHE A 91 -11.85 -3.42 9.01
C PHE A 91 -11.26 -2.67 7.82
N VAL A 92 -10.67 -3.38 6.86
CA VAL A 92 -10.09 -2.78 5.65
C VAL A 92 -11.15 -1.98 4.88
N ASN A 93 -12.35 -2.54 4.71
CA ASN A 93 -13.43 -1.85 4.03
C ASN A 93 -13.84 -0.56 4.77
N THR A 94 -13.93 -0.59 6.09
CA THR A 94 -14.28 0.59 6.88
C THR A 94 -13.25 1.71 6.72
N VAL A 95 -11.96 1.39 6.86
CA VAL A 95 -10.88 2.36 6.68
C VAL A 95 -10.85 2.88 5.23
N THR A 96 -11.03 2.00 4.25
CA THR A 96 -11.11 2.36 2.82
C THR A 96 -12.20 3.39 2.56
N VAL A 97 -13.43 3.12 3.02
CA VAL A 97 -14.57 4.03 2.84
C VAL A 97 -14.32 5.37 3.53
N ASP A 98 -13.78 5.34 4.74
CA ASP A 98 -13.51 6.53 5.55
C ASP A 98 -12.43 7.42 4.93
N VAL A 99 -11.32 6.84 4.49
CA VAL A 99 -10.23 7.56 3.81
C VAL A 99 -10.72 8.21 2.51
N GLN A 100 -11.54 7.50 1.71
CA GLN A 100 -12.08 8.05 0.47
C GLN A 100 -13.10 9.18 0.72
N ALA A 101 -13.98 9.01 1.70
CA ALA A 101 -14.90 10.07 2.10
C ALA A 101 -14.15 11.34 2.56
N TYR A 102 -13.05 11.16 3.29
CA TYR A 102 -12.18 12.28 3.66
C TYR A 102 -11.59 12.98 2.44
N TRP A 103 -11.04 12.22 1.47
CA TRP A 103 -10.39 12.81 0.29
C TRP A 103 -11.40 13.47 -0.65
N ASP A 104 -12.60 12.88 -0.80
CA ASP A 104 -13.69 13.51 -1.56
C ASP A 104 -14.04 14.89 -0.98
N ALA A 105 -14.30 14.96 0.32
CA ALA A 105 -14.57 16.24 0.99
C ALA A 105 -13.38 17.21 0.90
N LYS A 106 -12.14 16.70 1.06
CA LYS A 106 -10.93 17.55 1.07
C LYS A 106 -10.61 18.15 -0.28
N LEU A 107 -10.77 17.40 -1.36
CA LEU A 107 -10.52 17.86 -2.72
C LEU A 107 -11.63 18.76 -3.23
N ALA A 108 -12.87 18.55 -2.80
CA ALA A 108 -14.00 19.45 -3.08
C ALA A 108 -13.79 20.87 -2.54
N GLU A 109 -12.99 21.07 -1.47
CA GLU A 109 -12.58 22.40 -1.01
C GLU A 109 -11.82 23.22 -2.08
N SER A 110 -11.28 22.55 -3.11
CA SER A 110 -10.52 23.14 -4.22
C SER A 110 -11.18 22.90 -5.59
N ASP A 111 -12.50 22.66 -5.60
CA ASP A 111 -13.30 22.39 -6.81
C ASP A 111 -12.74 21.20 -7.64
N LYS A 112 -12.23 20.15 -6.98
CA LYS A 112 -11.73 18.93 -7.61
C LYS A 112 -12.62 17.75 -7.26
N ASP A 113 -13.06 17.04 -8.30
CA ASP A 113 -13.81 15.79 -8.13
C ASP A 113 -12.85 14.63 -7.84
N TYR A 114 -12.97 14.02 -6.67
CA TYR A 114 -12.13 12.88 -6.28
C TYR A 114 -12.54 11.62 -7.05
N PRO A 115 -11.61 10.97 -7.78
CA PRO A 115 -11.92 9.72 -8.46
C PRO A 115 -11.87 8.57 -7.45
N GLU A 116 -13.04 8.09 -7.00
CA GLU A 116 -13.09 6.92 -6.09
C GLU A 116 -12.40 5.70 -6.73
N THR A 117 -11.76 4.89 -5.88
CA THR A 117 -11.16 3.63 -6.26
C THR A 117 -11.53 2.51 -5.29
N VAL A 118 -11.02 1.30 -5.52
CA VAL A 118 -11.28 0.14 -4.67
C VAL A 118 -9.99 -0.41 -4.08
N THR A 119 -10.07 -0.98 -2.88
CA THR A 119 -9.03 -1.84 -2.33
C THR A 119 -9.28 -3.28 -2.77
N VAL A 120 -8.29 -3.89 -3.40
CA VAL A 120 -8.29 -5.31 -3.74
C VAL A 120 -7.66 -6.09 -2.61
N LEU A 121 -8.45 -6.89 -1.90
CA LEU A 121 -7.95 -7.85 -0.91
C LEU A 121 -7.55 -9.14 -1.61
N PHE A 122 -6.38 -9.65 -1.31
CA PHE A 122 -5.90 -10.93 -1.84
C PHE A 122 -5.16 -11.74 -0.78
N THR A 123 -4.84 -12.99 -1.09
CA THR A 123 -3.99 -13.88 -0.31
C THR A 123 -2.97 -14.50 -1.24
N ASP A 124 -1.72 -14.56 -0.81
CA ASP A 124 -0.58 -15.17 -1.51
C ASP A 124 -0.20 -14.45 -2.81
N ALA A 125 -1.09 -14.37 -3.80
CA ALA A 125 -0.79 -13.75 -5.10
C ALA A 125 -2.03 -13.19 -5.78
N THR A 126 -1.83 -12.12 -6.59
CA THR A 126 -2.87 -11.51 -7.42
C THR A 126 -2.29 -10.94 -8.69
N GLN A 127 -3.17 -10.54 -9.63
CA GLN A 127 -2.81 -9.76 -10.82
C GLN A 127 -3.32 -8.34 -10.68
N SER A 128 -2.45 -7.38 -10.94
CA SER A 128 -2.78 -5.96 -11.03
C SER A 128 -2.48 -5.41 -12.42
N GLY A 129 -2.92 -4.19 -12.71
CA GLY A 129 -2.50 -3.47 -13.91
C GLY A 129 -0.99 -3.21 -13.99
N CYS A 130 -0.30 -3.23 -12.86
CA CYS A 130 1.15 -3.07 -12.75
C CYS A 130 1.92 -4.40 -12.86
N GLY A 131 1.24 -5.53 -12.98
CA GLY A 131 1.81 -6.86 -13.08
C GLY A 131 1.37 -7.80 -11.97
N ALA A 132 2.05 -8.96 -11.89
CA ALA A 132 1.81 -9.93 -10.82
C ALA A 132 2.34 -9.39 -9.49
N ALA A 133 1.54 -9.57 -8.44
CA ALA A 133 1.90 -9.25 -7.06
C ALA A 133 1.75 -10.48 -6.16
N SER A 134 2.50 -10.52 -5.09
CA SER A 134 2.45 -11.57 -4.07
C SER A 134 2.51 -10.95 -2.68
N SER A 135 2.31 -11.75 -1.63
CA SER A 135 2.46 -11.33 -0.24
C SER A 135 3.80 -10.62 0.01
N GLN A 136 4.85 -10.98 -0.72
CA GLN A 136 6.16 -10.34 -0.61
C GLN A 136 6.20 -8.92 -1.19
N THR A 137 5.22 -8.54 -2.02
CA THR A 137 5.12 -7.18 -2.57
C THR A 137 4.71 -6.17 -1.50
N GLY A 138 4.05 -6.64 -0.43
CA GLY A 138 3.39 -5.76 0.53
C GLY A 138 2.17 -5.05 -0.07
N PRO A 139 1.54 -4.16 0.69
CA PRO A 139 0.52 -3.25 0.19
C PRO A 139 1.09 -2.32 -0.90
N PHE A 140 0.27 -1.96 -1.89
CA PHE A 140 0.68 -1.00 -2.91
C PHE A 140 -0.50 -0.38 -3.65
N TYR A 141 -0.31 0.85 -4.12
CA TYR A 141 -1.15 1.48 -5.13
C TYR A 141 -0.61 1.20 -6.53
N CYS A 142 -1.47 0.82 -7.47
CA CYS A 142 -1.10 0.62 -8.86
C CYS A 142 -1.66 1.74 -9.76
N PRO A 143 -0.83 2.63 -10.32
CA PRO A 143 -1.33 3.72 -11.18
C PRO A 143 -1.88 3.24 -12.53
N ALA A 144 -1.55 2.03 -12.99
CA ALA A 144 -2.01 1.52 -14.29
C ALA A 144 -3.49 1.14 -14.28
N ASP A 145 -4.03 0.69 -13.15
CA ASP A 145 -5.46 0.38 -12.96
C ASP A 145 -6.11 1.18 -11.84
N GLN A 146 -5.33 2.07 -11.21
CA GLN A 146 -5.76 3.01 -10.18
C GLN A 146 -6.38 2.34 -8.96
N LYS A 147 -5.88 1.17 -8.55
CA LYS A 147 -6.37 0.40 -7.42
C LYS A 147 -5.33 0.26 -6.32
N VAL A 148 -5.80 0.16 -5.08
CA VAL A 148 -4.98 -0.25 -3.93
C VAL A 148 -5.04 -1.76 -3.79
N TYR A 149 -3.91 -2.39 -3.53
CA TYR A 149 -3.76 -3.83 -3.35
C TYR A 149 -3.23 -4.15 -1.96
N LEU A 150 -3.90 -5.06 -1.25
CA LEU A 150 -3.57 -5.41 0.12
C LEU A 150 -3.67 -6.91 0.34
N ASP A 151 -2.56 -7.54 0.74
CA ASP A 151 -2.59 -8.87 1.34
C ASP A 151 -2.78 -8.75 2.85
N THR A 152 -3.83 -9.37 3.39
CA THR A 152 -4.11 -9.31 4.82
C THR A 152 -3.01 -9.94 5.67
N ALA A 153 -2.20 -10.85 5.11
CA ALA A 153 -1.04 -11.42 5.80
C ALA A 153 0.03 -10.37 6.14
N PHE A 154 0.07 -9.25 5.40
CA PHE A 154 0.97 -8.14 5.71
C PHE A 154 0.73 -7.54 7.10
N PHE A 155 -0.49 -7.54 7.60
CA PHE A 155 -0.79 -7.03 8.94
C PHE A 155 -0.16 -7.88 10.05
N ASP A 156 -0.08 -9.19 9.83
CA ASP A 156 0.66 -10.09 10.73
C ASP A 156 2.17 -9.81 10.66
N GLU A 157 2.71 -9.53 9.47
CA GLU A 157 4.11 -9.13 9.31
C GLU A 157 4.40 -7.77 9.94
N LEU A 158 3.52 -6.79 9.78
CA LEU A 158 3.65 -5.45 10.39
C LEU A 158 3.77 -5.56 11.91
N SER A 159 2.95 -6.42 12.52
CA SER A 159 2.98 -6.68 13.96
C SER A 159 4.20 -7.50 14.39
N SER A 160 4.43 -8.66 13.75
CA SER A 160 5.38 -9.66 14.24
C SER A 160 6.83 -9.40 13.79
N ARG A 161 7.01 -8.96 12.56
CA ARG A 161 8.34 -8.75 11.96
C ARG A 161 8.81 -7.31 12.11
N PHE A 162 7.93 -6.35 11.85
CA PHE A 162 8.27 -4.93 11.93
C PHE A 162 8.06 -4.35 13.33
N GLY A 163 7.39 -5.08 14.23
CA GLY A 163 7.20 -4.65 15.61
C GLY A 163 6.25 -3.47 15.78
N ALA A 164 5.35 -3.26 14.82
CA ALA A 164 4.34 -2.21 14.82
C ALA A 164 2.92 -2.80 14.89
N PRO A 165 2.52 -3.37 16.04
CA PRO A 165 1.16 -3.87 16.23
C PRO A 165 0.16 -2.72 16.38
N GLY A 166 -1.11 -3.02 16.18
CA GLY A 166 -2.24 -2.13 16.45
C GLY A 166 -3.13 -1.90 15.24
N ASP A 167 -4.38 -1.60 15.52
CA ASP A 167 -5.38 -1.37 14.47
C ASP A 167 -5.05 -0.09 13.70
N PHE A 168 -4.56 0.93 14.39
CA PHE A 168 -4.26 2.19 13.74
C PHE A 168 -2.93 2.16 12.95
N ALA A 169 -2.02 1.24 13.27
CA ALA A 169 -0.87 0.93 12.44
C ALA A 169 -1.32 0.37 11.06
N GLN A 170 -2.30 -0.53 11.06
CA GLN A 170 -2.89 -1.07 9.83
C GLN A 170 -3.67 0.00 9.05
N ALA A 171 -4.45 0.83 9.75
CA ALA A 171 -5.19 1.94 9.14
C ALA A 171 -4.26 2.97 8.48
N TYR A 172 -3.12 3.27 9.10
CA TYR A 172 -2.09 4.13 8.51
C TYR A 172 -1.59 3.57 7.17
N VAL A 173 -1.30 2.27 7.09
CA VAL A 173 -0.83 1.65 5.83
C VAL A 173 -1.87 1.84 4.73
N ILE A 174 -3.15 1.58 5.00
CA ILE A 174 -4.23 1.78 4.03
C ILE A 174 -4.28 3.25 3.60
N ALA A 175 -4.27 4.18 4.55
CA ALA A 175 -4.31 5.62 4.27
C ALA A 175 -3.09 6.11 3.46
N HIS A 176 -1.91 5.51 3.66
CA HIS A 176 -0.70 5.77 2.89
C HIS A 176 -0.87 5.36 1.42
N GLU A 177 -1.41 4.16 1.16
CA GLU A 177 -1.67 3.72 -0.23
C GLU A 177 -2.72 4.59 -0.93
N TYR A 178 -3.73 5.06 -0.21
CA TYR A 178 -4.66 6.06 -0.72
C TYR A 178 -3.99 7.43 -0.92
N GLY A 179 -2.96 7.76 -0.15
CA GLY A 179 -2.08 8.89 -0.38
C GLY A 179 -1.45 8.84 -1.78
N HIS A 180 -0.98 7.67 -2.22
CA HIS A 180 -0.46 7.48 -3.58
C HIS A 180 -1.53 7.65 -4.65
N HIS A 181 -2.76 7.20 -4.41
CA HIS A 181 -3.88 7.45 -5.33
C HIS A 181 -4.15 8.96 -5.49
N VAL A 182 -4.16 9.71 -4.40
CA VAL A 182 -4.30 11.16 -4.41
C VAL A 182 -3.12 11.85 -5.13
N GLN A 183 -1.90 11.37 -4.93
CA GLN A 183 -0.72 11.86 -5.64
C GLN A 183 -0.82 11.65 -7.15
N ASP A 184 -1.32 10.49 -7.58
CA ASP A 184 -1.55 10.21 -9.00
C ASP A 184 -2.57 11.21 -9.59
N PHE A 185 -3.71 11.37 -8.92
CA PHE A 185 -4.74 12.33 -9.31
C PHE A 185 -4.24 13.78 -9.36
N LEU A 186 -3.39 14.18 -8.41
CA LEU A 186 -2.82 15.53 -8.36
C LEU A 186 -1.58 15.72 -9.26
N GLY A 187 -1.08 14.66 -9.90
CA GLY A 187 0.06 14.69 -10.82
C GLY A 187 1.45 14.63 -10.17
N TYR A 188 1.55 14.34 -8.87
CA TYR A 188 2.84 14.20 -8.18
C TYR A 188 3.60 12.93 -8.58
N MET A 189 2.89 11.84 -8.98
CA MET A 189 3.54 10.58 -9.38
C MET A 189 4.58 10.78 -10.49
N ALA A 190 4.29 11.63 -11.47
CA ALA A 190 5.22 11.93 -12.56
C ALA A 190 6.50 12.62 -12.06
N GLN A 191 6.42 13.43 -11.02
CA GLN A 191 7.58 14.10 -10.42
C GLN A 191 8.45 13.09 -9.67
N GLY A 192 7.84 12.18 -8.87
CA GLY A 192 8.54 11.12 -8.17
C GLY A 192 9.29 10.18 -9.12
N GLN A 193 8.70 9.84 -10.25
CA GLN A 193 9.29 8.92 -11.22
C GLN A 193 10.48 9.51 -12.00
N SER A 194 10.54 10.82 -12.17
CA SER A 194 11.56 11.49 -13.01
C SER A 194 12.82 11.94 -12.26
N GLY A 195 12.78 12.02 -10.94
CA GLY A 195 13.80 12.68 -10.12
C GLY A 195 14.76 11.76 -9.35
N GLY A 196 14.77 10.44 -9.62
CA GLY A 196 15.62 9.48 -8.91
C GLY A 196 15.20 9.25 -7.46
N ASN A 197 16.12 8.71 -6.63
CA ASN A 197 15.81 8.30 -5.26
C ASN A 197 15.29 9.44 -4.38
N GLU A 198 15.83 10.64 -4.50
CA GLU A 198 15.35 11.78 -3.72
C GLU A 198 13.88 12.12 -4.03
N ALA A 199 13.50 12.10 -5.31
CA ALA A 199 12.11 12.36 -5.69
C ALA A 199 11.17 11.21 -5.26
N SER A 200 11.66 9.97 -5.29
CA SER A 200 10.94 8.82 -4.73
C SER A 200 10.70 9.01 -3.23
N ILE A 201 11.73 9.35 -2.46
CA ILE A 201 11.62 9.65 -1.03
C ILE A 201 10.60 10.76 -0.79
N ARG A 202 10.64 11.85 -1.55
CA ARG A 202 9.67 12.95 -1.42
C ARG A 202 8.23 12.50 -1.67
N LEU A 203 8.03 11.61 -2.64
CA LEU A 203 6.73 11.01 -2.93
C LEU A 203 6.21 10.20 -1.73
N GLU A 204 7.03 9.32 -1.19
CA GLU A 204 6.69 8.48 -0.04
C GLU A 204 6.36 9.31 1.21
N LEU A 205 7.20 10.29 1.52
CA LEU A 205 6.99 11.18 2.66
C LEU A 205 5.74 12.05 2.51
N GLN A 206 5.36 12.39 1.27
CA GLN A 206 4.08 13.06 1.01
C GLN A 206 2.89 12.12 1.26
N ALA A 207 2.99 10.84 0.89
CA ALA A 207 1.95 9.85 1.19
C ALA A 207 1.81 9.65 2.72
N ASP A 208 2.91 9.63 3.48
CA ASP A 208 2.88 9.64 4.94
C ASP A 208 2.16 10.89 5.49
N CYS A 209 2.45 12.05 4.92
CA CYS A 209 1.79 13.30 5.31
C CYS A 209 0.29 13.26 5.01
N PHE A 210 -0.11 12.72 3.87
CA PHE A 210 -1.52 12.54 3.50
C PHE A 210 -2.25 11.57 4.43
N ALA A 211 -1.60 10.48 4.83
CA ALA A 211 -2.14 9.59 5.87
C ALA A 211 -2.31 10.33 7.21
N GLY A 212 -1.36 11.19 7.58
CA GLY A 212 -1.45 12.06 8.74
C GLY A 212 -2.61 13.07 8.64
N MET A 213 -2.89 13.61 7.46
CA MET A 213 -4.04 14.51 7.24
C MET A 213 -5.37 13.79 7.47
N TRP A 214 -5.51 12.56 6.98
CA TRP A 214 -6.69 11.75 7.26
C TRP A 214 -6.83 11.48 8.77
N ALA A 215 -5.77 11.04 9.42
CA ALA A 215 -5.77 10.83 10.87
C ALA A 215 -6.16 12.09 11.67
N ASN A 216 -5.75 13.28 11.22
CA ASN A 216 -6.18 14.57 11.79
C ASN A 216 -7.70 14.77 11.69
N SER A 217 -8.31 14.38 10.56
CA SER A 217 -9.75 14.53 10.38
C SER A 217 -10.54 13.62 11.32
N VAL A 218 -10.11 12.36 11.48
CA VAL A 218 -10.70 11.42 12.44
C VAL A 218 -10.57 11.96 13.88
N TRP A 219 -9.38 12.48 14.22
CA TRP A 219 -9.15 13.08 15.56
C TRP A 219 -10.07 14.25 15.85
N LYS A 220 -10.30 15.13 14.87
CA LYS A 220 -11.08 16.37 15.06
C LYS A 220 -12.58 16.19 14.95
N SER A 221 -13.01 15.24 14.13
CA SER A 221 -14.42 15.07 13.77
C SER A 221 -14.85 13.60 13.78
N PRO A 222 -14.74 12.91 14.93
CA PRO A 222 -15.04 11.48 15.03
C PRO A 222 -16.49 11.13 14.66
N ASP A 223 -17.44 12.05 14.86
CA ASP A 223 -18.86 11.84 14.54
C ASP A 223 -19.14 11.81 13.02
N GLN A 224 -18.19 12.20 12.19
CA GLN A 224 -18.31 12.22 10.72
C GLN A 224 -17.58 11.07 10.04
N SER A 225 -17.07 10.10 10.79
CA SER A 225 -16.21 9.03 10.37
C SER A 225 -16.77 7.66 10.79
N ASP A 226 -16.60 6.64 9.98
CA ASP A 226 -16.84 5.25 10.35
C ASP A 226 -15.74 4.72 11.29
N VAL A 227 -14.58 5.37 11.31
CA VAL A 227 -13.58 5.29 12.38
C VAL A 227 -14.02 6.21 13.52
N GLU A 228 -14.74 5.66 14.49
CA GLU A 228 -15.47 6.43 15.51
C GLU A 228 -14.59 7.25 16.44
N SER A 229 -13.39 6.78 16.76
CA SER A 229 -12.44 7.52 17.59
C SER A 229 -11.03 6.93 17.55
N ILE A 230 -10.05 7.82 17.64
CA ILE A 230 -8.65 7.50 17.88
C ILE A 230 -8.15 8.23 19.14
N THR A 231 -7.13 7.67 19.76
CA THR A 231 -6.46 8.18 20.96
C THR A 231 -5.01 8.57 20.62
N GLU A 232 -4.31 9.22 21.56
CA GLU A 232 -2.86 9.46 21.41
C GLU A 232 -2.07 8.16 21.21
N ALA A 233 -2.50 7.05 21.85
CA ALA A 233 -1.86 5.76 21.69
C ALA A 233 -2.04 5.23 20.25
N ASP A 234 -3.22 5.38 19.66
CA ASP A 234 -3.48 5.01 18.27
C ASP A 234 -2.63 5.84 17.29
N VAL A 235 -2.52 7.15 17.52
CA VAL A 235 -1.61 8.00 16.71
C VAL A 235 -0.17 7.54 16.83
N GLN A 236 0.25 7.09 18.04
CA GLN A 236 1.59 6.55 18.22
C GLN A 236 1.79 5.21 17.49
N GLU A 237 0.75 4.37 17.37
CA GLU A 237 0.79 3.16 16.55
C GLU A 237 1.10 3.49 15.07
N ALA A 238 0.45 4.51 14.50
CA ALA A 238 0.73 4.95 13.13
C ALA A 238 2.16 5.48 12.98
N ILE A 239 2.65 6.27 13.94
CA ILE A 239 4.03 6.77 13.93
C ILE A 239 5.02 5.61 14.00
N ASN A 240 4.79 4.65 14.89
CA ASN A 240 5.64 3.47 15.02
C ASN A 240 5.63 2.62 13.72
N ALA A 241 4.48 2.51 13.05
CA ALA A 241 4.38 1.83 11.77
C ALA A 241 5.18 2.55 10.68
N ALA A 242 5.06 3.88 10.59
CA ALA A 242 5.84 4.69 9.66
C ALA A 242 7.34 4.54 9.90
N GLU A 243 7.79 4.55 11.16
CA GLU A 243 9.20 4.34 11.53
C GLU A 243 9.67 2.92 11.19
N ALA A 244 8.83 1.91 11.46
CA ALA A 244 9.20 0.50 11.28
C ALA A 244 9.50 0.14 9.82
N VAL A 245 8.85 0.83 8.87
CA VAL A 245 9.03 0.61 7.42
C VAL A 245 9.98 1.65 6.79
N GLY A 246 10.76 2.38 7.58
CA GLY A 246 11.84 3.24 7.08
C GLY A 246 13.01 2.44 6.50
N ASP A 247 13.62 2.94 5.44
CA ASP A 247 14.72 2.26 4.72
C ASP A 247 15.90 1.94 5.65
N ASP A 248 16.21 2.82 6.60
CA ASP A 248 17.28 2.61 7.60
C ASP A 248 16.97 1.43 8.52
N ARG A 249 15.71 1.30 8.99
CA ARG A 249 15.29 0.19 9.85
C ARG A 249 15.30 -1.14 9.11
N ILE A 250 14.75 -1.15 7.89
CA ILE A 250 14.71 -2.36 7.06
C ILE A 250 16.13 -2.82 6.71
N GLN A 251 17.02 -1.91 6.33
CA GLN A 251 18.40 -2.24 6.00
C GLN A 251 19.19 -2.72 7.22
N GLU A 252 19.04 -2.08 8.37
CA GLU A 252 19.70 -2.51 9.61
C GLU A 252 19.27 -3.92 10.02
N GLN A 253 17.95 -4.21 9.97
CA GLN A 253 17.41 -5.54 10.29
C GLN A 253 17.86 -6.63 9.30
N SER A 254 17.95 -6.30 8.01
CA SER A 254 18.21 -7.29 6.95
C SER A 254 19.69 -7.52 6.70
N THR A 255 20.52 -6.48 6.78
CA THR A 255 21.94 -6.52 6.38
C THR A 255 22.90 -6.15 7.50
N GLY A 256 22.43 -5.55 8.59
CA GLY A 256 23.25 -4.98 9.65
C GLY A 256 24.03 -3.72 9.23
N SER A 257 23.71 -3.12 8.07
CA SER A 257 24.37 -1.92 7.57
C SER A 257 23.39 -1.01 6.82
N ILE A 258 23.59 0.30 6.94
CA ILE A 258 22.75 1.32 6.32
C ILE A 258 23.47 1.93 5.13
N ASN A 259 22.81 1.98 3.96
CA ASN A 259 23.29 2.66 2.77
C ASN A 259 22.23 3.63 2.24
N GLN A 260 22.38 4.90 2.54
CA GLN A 260 21.43 5.95 2.16
C GLN A 260 21.28 6.12 0.64
N ASP A 261 22.31 5.82 -0.15
CA ASP A 261 22.28 5.97 -1.60
C ASP A 261 21.26 5.03 -2.28
N THR A 262 20.80 4.02 -1.56
CA THR A 262 19.79 3.05 -2.05
C THR A 262 18.39 3.25 -1.48
N TRP A 263 18.19 4.31 -0.69
CA TRP A 263 16.87 4.60 -0.13
C TRP A 263 15.90 5.06 -1.19
N THR A 264 14.66 4.64 -1.04
CA THR A 264 13.55 5.00 -1.92
C THR A 264 12.32 5.48 -1.16
N HIS A 265 12.24 5.19 0.15
CA HIS A 265 11.10 5.53 1.01
C HIS A 265 11.46 6.57 2.08
N GLY A 266 12.73 6.76 2.36
CA GLY A 266 13.21 7.64 3.42
C GLY A 266 13.46 6.92 4.75
N SER A 267 14.08 7.65 5.70
CA SER A 267 14.36 7.12 7.03
C SER A 267 13.12 7.04 7.91
N ALA A 268 13.20 6.23 8.95
CA ALA A 268 12.19 6.16 10.01
C ALA A 268 11.84 7.56 10.56
N GLU A 269 12.85 8.38 10.83
CA GLU A 269 12.66 9.75 11.33
C GLU A 269 11.91 10.64 10.32
N GLN A 270 12.27 10.57 9.04
CA GLN A 270 11.61 11.35 7.99
C GLN A 270 10.14 10.94 7.84
N ARG A 271 9.84 9.66 7.81
CA ARG A 271 8.47 9.14 7.69
C ARG A 271 7.60 9.57 8.88
N ALA A 272 8.07 9.36 10.11
CA ALA A 272 7.38 9.82 11.31
C ALA A 272 7.18 11.34 11.33
N LYS A 273 8.20 12.12 10.91
CA LYS A 273 8.11 13.58 10.80
C LYS A 273 6.99 14.00 9.86
N TRP A 274 6.92 13.44 8.66
CA TRP A 274 5.94 13.86 7.66
C TRP A 274 4.52 13.39 8.00
N PHE A 275 4.34 12.22 8.58
CA PHE A 275 3.06 11.84 9.17
C PHE A 275 2.60 12.86 10.21
N ASN A 276 3.49 13.26 11.13
CA ASN A 276 3.19 14.28 12.15
C ASN A 276 2.89 15.67 11.56
N VAL A 277 3.54 16.06 10.45
CA VAL A 277 3.21 17.30 9.73
C VAL A 277 1.75 17.25 9.26
N GLY A 278 1.35 16.18 8.60
CA GLY A 278 -0.02 15.96 8.16
C GLY A 278 -1.02 15.97 9.32
N PHE A 279 -0.72 15.21 10.37
CA PHE A 279 -1.56 15.11 11.55
C PHE A 279 -1.76 16.44 12.27
N ARG A 280 -0.75 17.29 12.36
CA ARG A 280 -0.85 18.57 13.06
C ARG A 280 -1.48 19.66 12.21
N GLN A 281 -1.19 19.71 10.92
CA GLN A 281 -1.56 20.82 10.05
C GLN A 281 -2.82 20.55 9.20
N GLY A 282 -3.05 19.31 8.75
CA GLY A 282 -4.23 18.90 8.02
C GLY A 282 -4.42 19.66 6.69
N SER A 283 -3.33 20.06 6.01
CA SER A 283 -3.41 20.85 4.79
C SER A 283 -2.50 20.33 3.68
N LEU A 284 -2.98 20.33 2.43
CA LEU A 284 -2.21 19.92 1.26
C LEU A 284 -0.92 20.75 1.09
N GLN A 285 -0.99 22.05 1.38
CA GLN A 285 0.18 22.92 1.29
C GLN A 285 1.30 22.51 2.26
N ALA A 286 0.95 22.09 3.47
CA ALA A 286 1.92 21.63 4.45
C ALA A 286 2.58 20.30 4.05
N CYS A 287 1.88 19.50 3.24
CA CYS A 287 2.34 18.22 2.72
C CYS A 287 3.07 18.33 1.37
N ASP A 288 3.39 19.52 0.88
CA ASP A 288 4.16 19.65 -0.36
C ASP A 288 5.65 19.38 -0.11
N THR A 289 6.00 18.09 -0.12
CA THR A 289 7.39 17.63 0.04
C THR A 289 8.29 18.04 -1.11
N PHE A 290 7.74 18.28 -2.29
CA PHE A 290 8.49 18.69 -3.48
C PHE A 290 8.89 20.15 -3.41
N ALA A 291 8.10 21.02 -2.77
CA ALA A 291 8.44 22.40 -2.52
C ALA A 291 9.30 22.59 -1.25
N ALA A 292 9.39 21.61 -0.38
CA ALA A 292 10.18 21.69 0.85
C ALA A 292 11.68 21.78 0.53
N GLN A 293 12.41 22.65 1.25
CA GLN A 293 13.86 22.78 1.08
C GLN A 293 14.61 21.50 1.49
N SER A 294 14.07 20.80 2.48
CA SER A 294 14.59 19.49 2.93
C SER A 294 13.45 18.63 3.47
N VAL A 295 13.55 17.36 3.27
CA VAL A 295 12.60 16.36 3.76
C VAL A 295 13.20 15.49 4.85
#